data_1259d1af171b09b554a0036c8c5ac103
#
_entry.id   1259d1af171b09b554a0036c8c5ac103
#
_cell.length_a   1.000
_cell.length_b   1.000
_cell.length_c   1.000
_cell.angle_alpha   90.00
_cell.angle_beta   90.00
_cell.angle_gamma   90.00
#
_symmetry.space_group_name_H-M   'P 1'
#
loop_
_entity.id
_entity.type
_entity.pdbx_description
1 polymer ?
#
loop_
_entity_poly.entity_id
_entity_poly.type
_entity_poly.pdbx_seq_one_letter_code
_entity_poly.pdbx_strand_id
1 'polypeptide(L)' 'MSKWYTKIKGWYEAGWWTKVMVKNAVVKAKITADEYKTITGDEYTAESEA' A
#
# COMPACT_ATOMS: atom_id res chain seq x y z
N MET A 1 13.72 -1.14 -0.69
CA MET A 1 12.32 -0.72 -0.71
C MET A 1 12.11 0.36 -1.75
N SER A 2 10.90 0.48 -2.28
CA SER A 2 10.67 1.50 -3.29
C SER A 2 10.65 2.88 -2.64
N LYS A 3 10.98 3.89 -3.43
CA LYS A 3 11.03 5.23 -2.88
C LYS A 3 9.66 5.71 -2.41
N TRP A 4 8.61 5.14 -2.95
CA TRP A 4 7.25 5.51 -2.54
C TRP A 4 6.85 4.89 -1.21
N TYR A 5 7.56 3.86 -0.77
CA TYR A 5 7.19 3.14 0.43
C TYR A 5 7.12 4.07 1.64
N THR A 6 8.16 4.82 1.87
CA THR A 6 8.21 5.69 3.04
C THR A 6 7.14 6.77 2.98
N LYS A 7 6.91 7.34 1.81
CA LYS A 7 5.90 8.37 1.65
C LYS A 7 4.51 7.80 1.91
N ILE A 8 4.20 6.69 1.28
CA ILE A 8 2.88 6.11 1.41
C ILE A 8 2.62 5.63 2.83
N LYS A 9 3.65 5.05 3.45
CA LYS A 9 3.51 4.62 4.84
C LYS A 9 3.19 5.80 5.75
N GLY A 10 3.89 6.90 5.57
CA GLY A 10 3.63 8.09 6.36
C GLY A 10 2.23 8.63 6.14
N TRP A 11 1.79 8.68 4.91
CA TRP A 11 0.45 9.17 4.58
C TRP A 11 -0.62 8.27 5.19
N TYR A 12 -0.41 6.95 5.12
CA TYR A 12 -1.38 6.03 5.67
C TYR A 12 -1.46 6.18 7.20
N GLU A 13 -0.32 6.27 7.84
CA GLU A 13 -0.28 6.41 9.29
C GLU A 13 -0.87 7.73 9.76
N ALA A 14 -0.74 8.76 8.93
CA ALA A 14 -1.32 10.06 9.25
C ALA A 14 -2.83 10.10 9.02
N GLY A 15 -3.39 9.07 8.41
CA GLY A 15 -4.80 9.02 8.13
C GLY A 15 -5.18 9.66 6.81
N TRP A 16 -4.20 10.03 6.00
CA TRP A 16 -4.48 10.66 4.70
C TRP A 16 -4.85 9.65 3.64
N TRP A 17 -4.37 8.42 3.78
CA TRP A 17 -4.59 7.37 2.80
C TRP A 17 -5.36 6.23 3.42
N THR A 18 -6.21 5.59 2.62
CA THR A 18 -6.94 4.40 3.03
C THR A 18 -6.24 3.17 2.49
N LYS A 19 -6.67 2.00 2.97
CA LYS A 19 -6.12 0.75 2.46
C LYS A 19 -6.34 0.62 0.96
N VAL A 20 -7.48 1.09 0.46
CA VAL A 20 -7.76 1.03 -0.97
C VAL A 20 -6.73 1.83 -1.75
N MET A 21 -6.36 2.99 -1.25
CA MET A 21 -5.38 3.82 -1.92
C MET A 21 -4.00 3.16 -1.91
N VAL A 22 -3.64 2.51 -0.80
CA VAL A 22 -2.38 1.78 -0.73
C VAL A 22 -2.41 0.60 -1.71
N LYS A 23 -3.55 -0.09 -1.81
CA LYS A 23 -3.71 -1.16 -2.78
C LYS A 23 -3.50 -0.65 -4.20
N ASN A 24 -4.06 0.49 -4.52
CA ASN A 24 -3.87 1.07 -5.84
C ASN A 24 -2.40 1.34 -6.13
N ALA A 25 -1.65 1.72 -5.10
CA ALA A 25 -0.21 1.93 -5.29
C ALA A 25 0.48 0.63 -5.67
N VAL A 26 0.03 -0.50 -5.12
CA VAL A 26 0.58 -1.80 -5.51
C VAL A 26 0.23 -2.10 -6.97
N VAL A 27 -1.02 -1.85 -7.34
CA VAL A 27 -1.47 -2.08 -8.71
C VAL A 27 -0.65 -1.27 -9.69
N LYS A 28 -0.31 -0.05 -9.33
CA LYS A 28 0.47 0.83 -10.20
C LYS A 28 1.96 0.60 -10.07
N ALA A 29 2.37 -0.42 -9.32
CA ALA A 29 3.77 -0.79 -9.15
C ALA A 29 4.59 0.29 -8.44
N LYS A 30 3.95 1.12 -7.66
CA LYS A 30 4.66 2.10 -6.84
C LYS A 30 5.30 1.44 -5.63
N ILE A 31 4.62 0.43 -5.09
CA ILE A 31 5.13 -0.37 -3.98
C ILE A 31 4.80 -1.83 -4.27
N THR A 32 5.37 -2.71 -3.48
CA THR A 32 5.13 -4.15 -3.65
C THR A 32 4.06 -4.62 -2.69
N ALA A 33 3.60 -5.86 -2.90
CA ALA A 33 2.62 -6.46 -2.01
C ALA A 33 3.18 -6.60 -0.60
N ASP A 34 4.48 -6.91 -0.49
CA ASP A 34 5.11 -6.99 0.83
C ASP A 34 5.08 -5.65 1.52
N GLU A 35 5.30 -4.59 0.78
CA GLU A 35 5.27 -3.25 1.35
C GLU A 35 3.86 -2.88 1.76
N TYR A 36 2.87 -3.30 1.01
CA TYR A 36 1.48 -3.07 1.40
C TYR A 36 1.21 -3.70 2.76
N LYS A 37 1.65 -4.94 2.95
CA LYS A 37 1.44 -5.62 4.21
C LYS A 37 2.15 -4.89 5.35
N THR A 38 3.36 -4.44 5.10
CA THR A 38 4.11 -3.72 6.12
C THR A 38 3.42 -2.42 6.51
N ILE A 39 2.85 -1.74 5.52
CA ILE A 39 2.20 -0.45 5.77
C ILE A 39 0.87 -0.62 6.49
N THR A 40 0.02 -1.52 6.00
CA THR A 40 -1.34 -1.64 6.50
C THR A 40 -1.53 -2.72 7.55
N GLY A 41 -0.62 -3.68 7.59
CA GLY A 41 -0.77 -4.82 8.47
C GLY A 41 -1.62 -5.93 7.91
N ASP A 42 -2.18 -5.75 6.72
CA ASP A 42 -3.03 -6.76 6.07
C ASP A 42 -2.31 -7.32 4.86
N GLU A 43 -2.58 -8.59 4.58
CA GLU A 43 -2.02 -9.18 3.38
C GLU A 43 -2.69 -8.62 2.13
N TYR A 44 -1.88 -8.37 1.12
CA TYR A 44 -2.41 -7.92 -0.16
C TYR A 44 -2.99 -9.11 -0.91
N THR A 45 -4.22 -8.98 -1.36
CA THR A 45 -4.86 -10.02 -2.16
C THR A 45 -5.31 -9.38 -3.46
N ALA A 46 -4.64 -9.75 -4.54
CA ALA A 46 -4.93 -9.13 -5.83
C ALA A 46 -6.34 -9.43 -6.31
N GLU A 47 -6.84 -10.58 -5.97
CA GLU A 47 -8.17 -10.97 -6.44
C GLU A 47 -9.27 -10.15 -5.80
N SER A 48 -8.96 -9.38 -4.81
CA SER A 48 -10.00 -8.64 -4.10
C SER A 48 -10.67 -7.60 -4.98
N GLU A 49 -10.02 -7.19 -6.03
CA GLU A 49 -10.63 -6.20 -6.92
C GLU A 49 -11.46 -6.84 -8.01
N ALA A 50 -11.41 -8.13 -8.11
CA ALA A 50 -12.15 -8.80 -9.16
C ALA A 50 -13.65 -8.60 -9.00
#